data_7e49b4eec299fd321c7274081b13ee5b
#
_entry.id   7e49b4eec299fd321c7274081b13ee5b
#
_cell.length_a   1.000
_cell.length_b   1.000
_cell.length_c   1.000
_cell.angle_alpha   90.00
_cell.angle_beta   90.00
_cell.angle_gamma   90.00
#
_symmetry.space_group_name_H-M   'P 1'
#
loop_
_entity.id
_entity.type
_entity.pdbx_description
1 polymer ?
#
loop_
_entity_poly.entity_id
_entity_poly.type
_entity_poly.pdbx_seq_one_letter_code
_entity_poly.pdbx_strand_id
1 'polypeptide(L)'
;NSANHILVTSPSTAKEFSLLTTKPITVITNGFEPTKIDTPGLDTTFSIAHIGSLLTQRNPTYLWEVLSQIVKEDPIFAQDLEICLTGVVSDEVLSTIALAGLTNNTTIKGYVSHKEAVVLQHKAQVLLLLEQDSEDTKAIIPGKLFEYLQAARPIIAIGPKGSDIEGIINTTASGVYVSAHQKDVLKKQILLYYSAYKKEALFINSKNIELFTRKALTKKLAGVIKSVITAS
;
A
#
# COMPACT_ATOMS: atom_id res chain seq x y z
N ASN A 1 -16.41 28.64 12.34
CA ASN A 1 -16.14 29.86 11.52
C ASN A 1 -14.96 30.72 11.99
N SER A 2 -14.17 30.26 12.97
CA SER A 2 -13.04 31.01 13.53
C SER A 2 -11.66 30.61 12.94
N ALA A 3 -11.58 29.53 12.14
CA ALA A 3 -10.32 29.11 11.53
C ALA A 3 -9.94 30.02 10.35
N ASN A 4 -8.66 30.40 10.25
CA ASN A 4 -8.12 31.16 9.13
C ASN A 4 -7.63 30.26 8.00
N HIS A 5 -7.31 28.98 8.30
CA HIS A 5 -6.82 27.99 7.37
C HIS A 5 -7.21 26.59 7.86
N ILE A 6 -7.48 25.66 6.96
CA ILE A 6 -7.84 24.27 7.26
C ILE A 6 -6.74 23.34 6.77
N LEU A 7 -6.36 22.40 7.62
CA LEU A 7 -5.41 21.34 7.27
C LEU A 7 -6.16 20.01 7.25
N VAL A 8 -5.96 19.24 6.20
CA VAL A 8 -6.54 17.91 6.03
C VAL A 8 -5.47 16.91 5.62
N THR A 9 -5.74 15.63 5.80
CA THR A 9 -4.75 14.56 5.57
C THR A 9 -4.86 13.91 4.19
N SER A 10 -5.91 14.25 3.42
CA SER A 10 -6.10 13.65 2.10
C SER A 10 -6.77 14.63 1.11
N PRO A 11 -6.54 14.45 -0.21
CA PRO A 11 -7.18 15.23 -1.26
C PRO A 11 -8.70 15.14 -1.25
N SER A 12 -9.27 13.94 -1.06
CA SER A 12 -10.72 13.73 -1.01
C SER A 12 -11.35 14.51 0.14
N THR A 13 -10.73 14.48 1.33
CA THR A 13 -11.17 15.31 2.47
C THR A 13 -11.07 16.81 2.16
N ALA A 14 -10.03 17.25 1.44
CA ALA A 14 -9.93 18.65 1.02
C ALA A 14 -11.08 19.05 0.10
N LYS A 15 -11.46 18.18 -0.83
CA LYS A 15 -12.60 18.38 -1.73
C LYS A 15 -13.93 18.49 -0.97
N GLU A 16 -14.16 17.60 -0.01
CA GLU A 16 -15.36 17.65 0.85
C GLU A 16 -15.45 18.97 1.62
N PHE A 17 -14.36 19.37 2.28
CA PHE A 17 -14.34 20.63 3.04
C PHE A 17 -14.47 21.87 2.15
N SER A 18 -14.02 21.81 0.90
CA SER A 18 -14.17 22.95 -0.04
C SER A 18 -15.64 23.26 -0.36
N LEU A 19 -16.55 22.30 -0.16
CA LEU A 19 -18.02 22.51 -0.30
C LEU A 19 -18.63 23.21 0.93
N LEU A 20 -17.93 23.16 2.07
CA LEU A 20 -18.42 23.65 3.35
C LEU A 20 -17.84 25.02 3.73
N THR A 21 -16.77 25.46 3.09
CA THR A 21 -16.07 26.69 3.44
C THR A 21 -15.32 27.31 2.26
N THR A 22 -15.16 28.63 2.29
CA THR A 22 -14.29 29.40 1.38
C THR A 22 -12.88 29.60 1.94
N LYS A 23 -12.58 29.08 3.13
CA LYS A 23 -11.25 29.21 3.74
C LYS A 23 -10.22 28.39 2.97
N PRO A 24 -8.96 28.83 2.93
CA PRO A 24 -7.89 28.05 2.32
C PRO A 24 -7.75 26.66 2.96
N ILE A 25 -7.59 25.64 2.14
CA ILE A 25 -7.40 24.25 2.59
C ILE A 25 -6.05 23.76 2.06
N THR A 26 -5.25 23.16 2.92
CA THR A 26 -4.00 22.54 2.52
C THR A 26 -3.98 21.07 2.95
N VAL A 27 -3.65 20.20 2.01
CA VAL A 27 -3.44 18.77 2.29
C VAL A 27 -2.03 18.56 2.84
N ILE A 28 -1.92 17.97 4.02
CA ILE A 28 -0.66 17.50 4.63
C ILE A 28 -0.92 16.07 5.09
N THR A 29 -0.45 15.11 4.31
CA THR A 29 -0.64 13.68 4.59
C THR A 29 0.19 13.21 5.78
N ASN A 30 -0.02 11.98 6.25
CA ASN A 30 0.99 11.27 7.01
C ASN A 30 2.25 11.10 6.15
N GLY A 31 3.35 10.71 6.76
CA GLY A 31 4.61 10.51 6.09
C GLY A 31 5.56 9.64 6.90
N PHE A 32 6.73 9.38 6.35
CA PHE A 32 7.78 8.57 6.97
C PHE A 32 9.00 9.39 7.36
N GLU A 33 9.75 8.87 8.34
CA GLU A 33 11.09 9.34 8.64
C GLU A 33 12.08 8.45 7.92
N PRO A 34 12.96 8.98 7.05
CA PRO A 34 13.97 8.17 6.38
C PRO A 34 14.88 7.49 7.41
N THR A 35 14.79 6.18 7.49
CA THR A 35 15.57 5.37 8.44
C THR A 35 16.59 4.56 7.63
N LYS A 36 17.86 4.61 8.04
CA LYS A 36 18.85 3.66 7.54
C LYS A 36 18.56 2.30 8.15
N ILE A 37 18.27 1.34 7.30
CA ILE A 37 18.07 -0.04 7.68
C ILE A 37 19.23 -0.82 7.05
N ASP A 38 19.85 -1.68 7.83
CA ASP A 38 20.73 -2.70 7.26
C ASP A 38 19.84 -3.57 6.38
N THR A 39 19.97 -3.41 5.06
CA THR A 39 19.06 -4.00 4.09
C THR A 39 19.23 -5.52 4.15
N PRO A 40 18.24 -6.27 4.66
CA PRO A 40 18.30 -7.73 4.59
C PRO A 40 18.29 -8.15 3.12
N GLY A 41 18.84 -9.32 2.81
CA GLY A 41 18.65 -9.92 1.49
C GLY A 41 17.15 -10.07 1.17
N LEU A 42 16.81 -10.04 -0.11
CA LEU A 42 15.43 -10.27 -0.55
C LEU A 42 15.02 -11.73 -0.29
N ASP A 43 13.71 -11.95 -0.16
CA ASP A 43 13.16 -13.29 -0.11
C ASP A 43 13.54 -14.06 -1.39
N THR A 44 13.91 -15.32 -1.23
CA THR A 44 14.28 -16.20 -2.35
C THR A 44 13.08 -16.75 -3.10
N THR A 45 11.90 -16.74 -2.48
CA THR A 45 10.61 -17.04 -3.09
C THR A 45 10.02 -15.78 -3.73
N PHE A 46 9.06 -15.92 -4.64
CA PHE A 46 8.26 -14.79 -5.14
C PHE A 46 7.25 -14.39 -4.06
N SER A 47 7.72 -13.68 -3.04
CA SER A 47 6.90 -13.27 -1.92
C SER A 47 6.00 -12.07 -2.26
N ILE A 48 4.70 -12.23 -1.96
CA ILE A 48 3.71 -11.15 -1.96
C ILE A 48 3.29 -10.93 -0.51
N ALA A 49 3.75 -9.85 0.11
CA ALA A 49 3.67 -9.65 1.54
C ALA A 49 2.67 -8.56 1.95
N HIS A 50 1.70 -8.91 2.80
CA HIS A 50 0.87 -7.96 3.53
C HIS A 50 1.31 -7.90 4.99
N ILE A 51 1.76 -6.72 5.43
CA ILE A 51 2.20 -6.50 6.81
C ILE A 51 1.18 -5.60 7.51
N GLY A 52 0.52 -6.15 8.53
CA GLY A 52 -0.55 -5.57 9.32
C GLY A 52 -1.78 -6.45 9.37
N SER A 53 -2.77 -6.08 10.19
CA SER A 53 -4.00 -6.88 10.33
C SER A 53 -4.78 -6.95 9.00
N LEU A 54 -5.22 -8.15 8.66
CA LEU A 54 -6.08 -8.43 7.51
C LEU A 54 -7.42 -9.00 8.02
N LEU A 55 -8.37 -8.11 8.20
CA LEU A 55 -9.70 -8.43 8.70
C LEU A 55 -10.69 -8.60 7.55
N THR A 56 -11.83 -9.20 7.84
CA THR A 56 -12.91 -9.53 6.90
C THR A 56 -13.26 -8.43 5.90
N GLN A 57 -13.38 -7.17 6.37
CA GLN A 57 -13.76 -6.05 5.48
C GLN A 57 -12.69 -5.69 4.44
N ARG A 58 -11.46 -6.20 4.58
CA ARG A 58 -10.35 -6.00 3.64
C ARG A 58 -9.98 -7.27 2.89
N ASN A 59 -10.83 -8.32 2.95
CA ASN A 59 -10.58 -9.58 2.28
C ASN A 59 -10.66 -9.42 0.74
N PRO A 60 -9.55 -9.45 0.00
CA PRO A 60 -9.53 -9.23 -1.43
C PRO A 60 -9.83 -10.55 -2.17
N THR A 61 -11.06 -11.03 -2.12
CA THR A 61 -11.47 -12.33 -2.69
C THR A 61 -10.99 -12.52 -4.12
N TYR A 62 -11.08 -11.46 -4.94
CA TYR A 62 -10.64 -11.48 -6.33
C TYR A 62 -9.12 -11.60 -6.52
N LEU A 63 -8.30 -11.19 -5.53
CA LEU A 63 -6.87 -11.47 -5.55
C LEU A 63 -6.61 -12.96 -5.39
N TRP A 64 -7.31 -13.58 -4.42
CA TRP A 64 -7.15 -15.02 -4.19
C TRP A 64 -7.61 -15.84 -5.41
N GLU A 65 -8.67 -15.43 -6.08
CA GLU A 65 -9.14 -16.03 -7.34
C GLU A 65 -8.10 -15.90 -8.46
N VAL A 66 -7.49 -14.73 -8.63
CA VAL A 66 -6.45 -14.48 -9.63
C VAL A 66 -5.20 -15.32 -9.34
N LEU A 67 -4.73 -15.34 -8.09
CA LEU A 67 -3.57 -16.15 -7.70
C LEU A 67 -3.86 -17.65 -7.87
N SER A 68 -5.04 -18.13 -7.47
CA SER A 68 -5.48 -19.52 -7.69
C SER A 68 -5.46 -19.91 -9.17
N GLN A 69 -5.91 -19.01 -10.03
CA GLN A 69 -5.89 -19.25 -11.47
C GLN A 69 -4.45 -19.37 -11.98
N ILE A 70 -3.55 -18.47 -11.60
CA ILE A 70 -2.14 -18.53 -12.05
C ILE A 70 -1.45 -19.78 -11.53
N VAL A 71 -1.66 -20.15 -10.26
CA VAL A 71 -1.10 -21.37 -9.64
C VAL A 71 -1.54 -22.63 -10.38
N LYS A 72 -2.79 -22.68 -10.86
CA LYS A 72 -3.30 -23.82 -11.65
C LYS A 72 -2.74 -23.84 -13.08
N GLU A 73 -2.48 -22.70 -13.67
CA GLU A 73 -1.99 -22.57 -15.04
C GLU A 73 -0.46 -22.76 -15.16
N ASP A 74 0.30 -22.40 -14.11
CA ASP A 74 1.76 -22.43 -14.11
C ASP A 74 2.32 -23.12 -12.84
N PRO A 75 2.74 -24.39 -12.95
CA PRO A 75 3.34 -25.13 -11.83
C PRO A 75 4.64 -24.52 -11.30
N ILE A 76 5.40 -23.79 -12.13
CA ILE A 76 6.65 -23.15 -11.69
C ILE A 76 6.30 -21.93 -10.85
N PHE A 77 5.32 -21.12 -11.28
CA PHE A 77 4.79 -20.03 -10.46
C PHE A 77 4.26 -20.56 -9.11
N ALA A 78 3.54 -21.70 -9.15
CA ALA A 78 3.01 -22.31 -7.93
C ALA A 78 4.09 -22.71 -6.92
N GLN A 79 5.25 -23.16 -7.39
CA GLN A 79 6.41 -23.50 -6.53
C GLN A 79 7.10 -22.26 -5.97
N ASP A 80 7.17 -21.18 -6.75
CA ASP A 80 7.88 -19.96 -6.37
C ASP A 80 7.03 -19.01 -5.50
N LEU A 81 5.68 -19.06 -5.62
CA LEU A 81 4.77 -18.13 -4.94
C LEU A 81 4.76 -18.37 -3.43
N GLU A 82 4.95 -17.29 -2.67
CA GLU A 82 4.71 -17.25 -1.23
C GLU A 82 3.86 -16.03 -0.87
N ILE A 83 2.66 -16.26 -0.33
CA ILE A 83 1.77 -15.22 0.21
C ILE A 83 2.11 -15.05 1.69
N CYS A 84 2.76 -13.94 2.05
CA CYS A 84 3.22 -13.66 3.41
C CYS A 84 2.22 -12.74 4.12
N LEU A 85 1.49 -13.27 5.11
CA LEU A 85 0.55 -12.49 5.91
C LEU A 85 1.11 -12.29 7.33
N THR A 86 1.43 -11.04 7.69
CA THR A 86 1.98 -10.70 9.01
C THR A 86 1.00 -9.85 9.78
N GLY A 87 0.66 -10.27 11.00
CA GLY A 87 -0.34 -9.65 11.87
C GLY A 87 -1.54 -10.53 12.11
N VAL A 88 -2.64 -9.94 12.59
CA VAL A 88 -3.89 -10.68 12.82
C VAL A 88 -4.61 -10.89 11.48
N VAL A 89 -4.92 -12.14 11.17
CA VAL A 89 -5.71 -12.52 9.99
C VAL A 89 -7.02 -13.15 10.46
N SER A 90 -8.17 -12.67 9.95
CA SER A 90 -9.46 -13.24 10.33
C SER A 90 -9.70 -14.62 9.74
N ASP A 91 -10.48 -15.44 10.42
CA ASP A 91 -10.82 -16.82 9.99
C ASP A 91 -11.50 -16.84 8.62
N GLU A 92 -12.29 -15.81 8.30
CA GLU A 92 -12.93 -15.68 6.99
C GLU A 92 -11.89 -15.49 5.86
N VAL A 93 -10.86 -14.69 6.08
CA VAL A 93 -9.75 -14.56 5.11
C VAL A 93 -9.04 -15.89 4.92
N LEU A 94 -8.73 -16.60 6.02
CA LEU A 94 -8.08 -17.90 5.97
C LEU A 94 -8.94 -18.93 5.21
N SER A 95 -10.23 -18.95 5.48
CA SER A 95 -11.19 -19.83 4.79
C SER A 95 -11.26 -19.51 3.30
N THR A 96 -11.24 -18.23 2.91
CA THR A 96 -11.25 -17.81 1.50
C THR A 96 -9.98 -18.25 0.77
N ILE A 97 -8.82 -18.10 1.41
CA ILE A 97 -7.52 -18.56 0.88
C ILE A 97 -7.51 -20.09 0.71
N ALA A 98 -8.06 -20.83 1.69
CA ALA A 98 -8.15 -22.28 1.61
C ALA A 98 -9.09 -22.75 0.48
N LEU A 99 -10.26 -22.11 0.33
CA LEU A 99 -11.19 -22.39 -0.77
C LEU A 99 -10.58 -22.09 -2.14
N ALA A 100 -9.71 -21.08 -2.23
CA ALA A 100 -8.94 -20.79 -3.43
C ALA A 100 -7.81 -21.78 -3.72
N GLY A 101 -7.52 -22.73 -2.81
CA GLY A 101 -6.46 -23.73 -2.95
C GLY A 101 -5.05 -23.16 -2.73
N LEU A 102 -4.92 -22.04 -1.99
CA LEU A 102 -3.66 -21.32 -1.79
C LEU A 102 -3.01 -21.58 -0.42
N THR A 103 -3.53 -22.52 0.37
CA THR A 103 -3.02 -22.81 1.72
C THR A 103 -1.53 -23.14 1.71
N ASN A 104 -1.08 -23.96 0.76
CA ASN A 104 0.33 -24.36 0.65
C ASN A 104 1.26 -23.23 0.20
N ASN A 105 0.70 -22.18 -0.37
CA ASN A 105 1.43 -20.98 -0.80
C ASN A 105 1.35 -19.85 0.23
N THR A 106 0.72 -20.07 1.39
CA THR A 106 0.45 -19.00 2.37
C THR A 106 1.18 -19.26 3.67
N THR A 107 2.00 -18.29 4.08
CA THR A 107 2.68 -18.25 5.38
C THR A 107 2.04 -17.18 6.23
N ILE A 108 1.63 -17.56 7.44
CA ILE A 108 1.03 -16.65 8.40
C ILE A 108 2.01 -16.42 9.55
N LYS A 109 2.44 -15.19 9.70
CA LYS A 109 3.26 -14.74 10.80
C LYS A 109 2.43 -13.82 11.67
N GLY A 110 2.09 -14.23 12.87
CA GLY A 110 1.28 -13.46 13.80
C GLY A 110 1.81 -12.05 14.06
N TYR A 111 1.50 -11.48 15.20
CA TYR A 111 1.98 -10.16 15.59
C TYR A 111 3.51 -10.13 15.69
N VAL A 112 4.12 -9.10 15.10
CA VAL A 112 5.56 -8.84 15.14
C VAL A 112 5.84 -7.43 15.65
N SER A 113 7.03 -7.18 16.14
CA SER A 113 7.47 -5.83 16.50
C SER A 113 7.53 -4.92 15.28
N HIS A 114 7.39 -3.61 15.47
CA HIS A 114 7.53 -2.63 14.37
C HIS A 114 8.88 -2.76 13.65
N LYS A 115 9.97 -2.98 14.40
CA LYS A 115 11.30 -3.20 13.81
C LYS A 115 11.33 -4.42 12.87
N GLU A 116 10.71 -5.50 13.29
CA GLU A 116 10.60 -6.72 12.48
C GLU A 116 9.67 -6.51 11.27
N ALA A 117 8.55 -5.81 11.44
CA ALA A 117 7.66 -5.44 10.35
C ALA A 117 8.39 -4.68 9.24
N VAL A 118 9.23 -3.72 9.62
CA VAL A 118 10.06 -2.95 8.68
C VAL A 118 11.05 -3.85 7.95
N VAL A 119 11.70 -4.79 8.64
CA VAL A 119 12.61 -5.77 8.00
C VAL A 119 11.84 -6.62 6.98
N LEU A 120 10.65 -7.11 7.32
CA LEU A 120 9.81 -7.90 6.42
C LEU A 120 9.38 -7.11 5.19
N GLN A 121 9.07 -5.81 5.34
CA GLN A 121 8.76 -4.93 4.22
C GLN A 121 9.92 -4.84 3.20
N HIS A 122 11.16 -4.76 3.69
CA HIS A 122 12.34 -4.65 2.83
C HIS A 122 12.74 -5.98 2.19
N LYS A 123 12.40 -7.12 2.82
CA LYS A 123 12.69 -8.46 2.28
C LYS A 123 11.74 -8.88 1.17
N ALA A 124 10.48 -8.43 1.23
CA ALA A 124 9.44 -8.84 0.31
C ALA A 124 9.80 -8.55 -1.15
N GLN A 125 9.44 -9.46 -2.06
CA GLN A 125 9.53 -9.20 -3.50
C GLN A 125 8.49 -8.18 -3.94
N VAL A 126 7.25 -8.31 -3.43
CA VAL A 126 6.13 -7.40 -3.72
C VAL A 126 5.40 -7.10 -2.40
N LEU A 127 5.07 -5.84 -2.18
CA LEU A 127 4.26 -5.40 -1.04
C LEU A 127 2.80 -5.29 -1.44
N LEU A 128 1.91 -5.83 -0.61
CA LEU A 128 0.47 -5.84 -0.83
C LEU A 128 -0.22 -4.87 0.13
N LEU A 129 -0.80 -3.81 -0.41
CA LEU A 129 -1.58 -2.83 0.33
C LEU A 129 -3.07 -3.05 0.06
N LEU A 130 -3.82 -3.37 1.10
CA LEU A 130 -5.25 -3.67 1.00
C LEU A 130 -6.08 -2.61 1.71
N GLU A 131 -7.01 -2.01 0.99
CA GLU A 131 -8.05 -1.14 1.53
C GLU A 131 -9.37 -1.92 1.67
N GLN A 132 -10.27 -1.39 2.48
CA GLN A 132 -11.66 -1.79 2.41
C GLN A 132 -12.26 -1.21 1.11
N ASP A 133 -12.97 -2.04 0.33
CA ASP A 133 -13.63 -1.58 -0.90
C ASP A 133 -14.96 -0.90 -0.58
N SER A 134 -14.88 0.38 -0.20
CA SER A 134 -16.03 1.22 0.15
C SER A 134 -15.78 2.67 -0.27
N GLU A 135 -16.86 3.36 -0.68
CA GLU A 135 -16.80 4.80 -1.00
C GLU A 135 -16.28 5.62 0.18
N ASP A 136 -16.68 5.27 1.40
CA ASP A 136 -16.31 6.00 2.63
C ASP A 136 -14.83 5.87 2.99
N THR A 137 -14.11 4.92 2.39
CA THR A 137 -12.69 4.67 2.70
C THR A 137 -11.72 5.33 1.73
N LYS A 138 -12.21 5.91 0.62
CA LYS A 138 -11.36 6.53 -0.42
C LYS A 138 -10.44 7.63 0.09
N ALA A 139 -10.85 8.34 1.13
CA ALA A 139 -10.07 9.42 1.75
C ALA A 139 -9.06 8.90 2.79
N ILE A 140 -9.06 7.59 3.11
CA ILE A 140 -8.23 7.01 4.17
C ILE A 140 -6.87 6.60 3.60
N ILE A 141 -5.83 7.33 3.97
CA ILE A 141 -4.44 7.01 3.61
C ILE A 141 -3.76 6.35 4.82
N PRO A 142 -3.53 5.02 4.82
CA PRO A 142 -2.93 4.33 5.95
C PRO A 142 -1.44 4.66 6.08
N GLY A 143 -0.96 4.74 7.31
CA GLY A 143 0.45 5.03 7.61
C GLY A 143 1.42 4.05 6.96
N LYS A 144 1.04 2.76 6.85
CA LYS A 144 1.86 1.71 6.22
C LYS A 144 2.20 1.99 4.75
N LEU A 145 1.39 2.77 4.02
CA LEU A 145 1.74 3.16 2.64
C LEU A 145 3.09 3.88 2.60
N PHE A 146 3.33 4.79 3.53
CA PHE A 146 4.57 5.57 3.57
C PHE A 146 5.77 4.72 3.98
N GLU A 147 5.57 3.71 4.82
CA GLU A 147 6.59 2.71 5.14
C GLU A 147 6.92 1.85 3.90
N TYR A 148 5.91 1.46 3.13
CA TYR A 148 6.08 0.72 1.88
C TYR A 148 6.81 1.54 0.81
N LEU A 149 6.55 2.85 0.72
CA LEU A 149 7.32 3.75 -0.14
C LEU A 149 8.82 3.77 0.25
N GLN A 150 9.10 3.77 1.57
CA GLN A 150 10.47 3.72 2.08
C GLN A 150 11.15 2.38 1.80
N ALA A 151 10.42 1.27 1.85
CA ALA A 151 10.96 -0.06 1.58
C ALA A 151 11.41 -0.23 0.13
N ALA A 152 10.97 0.65 -0.77
CA ALA A 152 11.35 0.67 -2.19
C ALA A 152 11.14 -0.67 -2.91
N ARG A 153 10.09 -1.40 -2.51
CA ARG A 153 9.64 -2.63 -3.19
C ARG A 153 8.40 -2.32 -4.02
N PRO A 154 8.18 -3.05 -5.15
CA PRO A 154 6.95 -2.89 -5.92
C PRO A 154 5.71 -3.06 -5.06
N ILE A 155 4.75 -2.15 -5.17
CA ILE A 155 3.50 -2.19 -4.41
C ILE A 155 2.36 -2.62 -5.34
N ILE A 156 1.58 -3.60 -4.93
CA ILE A 156 0.23 -3.85 -5.45
C ILE A 156 -0.74 -3.30 -4.41
N ALA A 157 -1.39 -2.19 -4.73
CA ALA A 157 -2.43 -1.62 -3.89
C ALA A 157 -3.81 -1.98 -4.46
N ILE A 158 -4.71 -2.41 -3.58
CA ILE A 158 -6.04 -2.89 -3.95
C ILE A 158 -7.08 -2.18 -3.10
N GLY A 159 -8.09 -1.58 -3.74
CA GLY A 159 -9.16 -0.86 -3.04
C GLY A 159 -10.20 -0.24 -3.98
N PRO A 160 -11.02 0.70 -3.49
CA PRO A 160 -12.08 1.34 -4.25
C PRO A 160 -11.52 2.25 -5.35
N LYS A 161 -12.18 2.27 -6.49
CA LYS A 161 -11.80 3.16 -7.60
C LYS A 161 -11.80 4.63 -7.17
N GLY A 162 -10.70 5.34 -7.45
CA GLY A 162 -10.55 6.75 -7.14
C GLY A 162 -10.13 7.04 -5.69
N SER A 163 -9.55 6.07 -5.00
CA SER A 163 -8.91 6.28 -3.69
C SER A 163 -7.73 7.26 -3.79
N ASP A 164 -7.51 8.03 -2.73
CA ASP A 164 -6.36 8.94 -2.64
C ASP A 164 -5.01 8.20 -2.67
N ILE A 165 -5.00 6.91 -2.32
CA ILE A 165 -3.81 6.04 -2.44
C ILE A 165 -3.41 5.87 -3.92
N GLU A 166 -4.39 5.72 -4.84
CA GLU A 166 -4.11 5.63 -6.27
C GLU A 166 -3.28 6.83 -6.77
N GLY A 167 -3.64 8.03 -6.33
CA GLY A 167 -2.90 9.27 -6.64
C GLY A 167 -1.46 9.24 -6.13
N ILE A 168 -1.23 8.71 -4.93
CA ILE A 168 0.11 8.59 -4.35
C ILE A 168 0.94 7.54 -5.11
N ILE A 169 0.41 6.34 -5.35
CA ILE A 169 1.09 5.28 -6.10
C ILE A 169 1.50 5.77 -7.49
N ASN A 170 0.60 6.47 -8.20
CA ASN A 170 0.88 7.03 -9.52
C ASN A 170 1.94 8.14 -9.47
N THR A 171 1.84 9.06 -8.51
CA THR A 171 2.81 10.17 -8.33
C THR A 171 4.20 9.65 -8.00
N THR A 172 4.28 8.59 -7.22
CA THR A 172 5.54 8.01 -6.77
C THR A 172 6.08 6.93 -7.71
N ALA A 173 5.30 6.50 -8.69
CA ALA A 173 5.63 5.35 -9.55
C ALA A 173 6.08 4.12 -8.73
N SER A 174 5.48 3.92 -7.55
CA SER A 174 5.91 2.90 -6.59
C SER A 174 5.24 1.53 -6.81
N GLY A 175 4.36 1.41 -7.79
CA GLY A 175 3.65 0.17 -8.08
C GLY A 175 2.40 0.38 -8.91
N VAL A 176 1.39 -0.44 -8.66
CA VAL A 176 0.09 -0.38 -9.32
C VAL A 176 -1.04 -0.29 -8.31
N TYR A 177 -2.06 0.48 -8.64
CA TYR A 177 -3.34 0.49 -7.95
C TYR A 177 -4.40 -0.24 -8.79
N VAL A 178 -5.14 -1.16 -8.18
CA VAL A 178 -6.11 -2.01 -8.85
C VAL A 178 -7.43 -2.00 -8.08
N SER A 179 -8.55 -1.76 -8.76
CA SER A 179 -9.87 -1.90 -8.16
C SER A 179 -10.43 -3.32 -8.35
N ALA A 180 -11.45 -3.69 -7.56
CA ALA A 180 -12.06 -5.03 -7.53
C ALA A 180 -12.50 -5.58 -8.92
N HIS A 181 -12.86 -4.70 -9.85
CA HIS A 181 -13.34 -5.09 -11.17
C HIS A 181 -12.23 -5.29 -12.21
N GLN A 182 -10.96 -5.13 -11.83
CA GLN A 182 -9.82 -5.14 -12.75
C GLN A 182 -8.96 -6.41 -12.61
N LYS A 183 -9.61 -7.59 -12.54
CA LYS A 183 -8.90 -8.89 -12.36
C LYS A 183 -7.83 -9.13 -13.43
N ASP A 184 -8.10 -8.79 -14.69
CA ASP A 184 -7.14 -8.98 -15.79
C ASP A 184 -5.92 -8.07 -15.64
N VAL A 185 -6.12 -6.82 -15.18
CA VAL A 185 -5.02 -5.90 -14.87
C VAL A 185 -4.18 -6.45 -13.73
N LEU A 186 -4.81 -6.95 -12.68
CA LEU A 186 -4.12 -7.57 -11.54
C LEU A 186 -3.32 -8.80 -11.97
N LYS A 187 -3.93 -9.73 -12.74
CA LYS A 187 -3.25 -10.91 -13.27
C LYS A 187 -2.04 -10.54 -14.11
N LYS A 188 -2.21 -9.62 -15.06
CA LYS A 188 -1.14 -9.13 -15.92
C LYS A 188 0.01 -8.52 -15.09
N GLN A 189 -0.30 -7.73 -14.07
CA GLN A 189 0.71 -7.09 -13.24
C GLN A 189 1.49 -8.10 -12.37
N ILE A 190 0.80 -9.08 -11.80
CA ILE A 190 1.44 -10.17 -11.03
C ILE A 190 2.41 -10.94 -11.94
N LEU A 191 1.98 -11.32 -13.14
CA LEU A 191 2.82 -12.04 -14.10
C LEU A 191 4.01 -11.21 -14.59
N LEU A 192 3.83 -9.89 -14.74
CA LEU A 192 4.92 -8.97 -15.07
C LEU A 192 5.97 -8.93 -13.97
N TYR A 193 5.55 -8.80 -12.72
CA TYR A 193 6.46 -8.81 -11.57
C TYR A 193 7.13 -10.18 -11.40
N TYR A 194 6.40 -11.27 -11.59
CA TYR A 194 6.97 -12.60 -11.56
C TYR A 194 8.04 -12.82 -12.65
N SER A 195 7.75 -12.38 -13.89
CA SER A 195 8.74 -12.45 -14.98
C SER A 195 10.01 -11.64 -14.68
N ALA A 196 9.87 -10.49 -14.01
CA ALA A 196 11.02 -9.70 -13.58
C ALA A 196 11.78 -10.38 -12.42
N TYR A 197 11.05 -10.98 -11.46
CA TYR A 197 11.65 -11.78 -10.38
C TYR A 197 12.50 -12.94 -10.92
N LYS A 198 11.98 -13.70 -11.88
CA LYS A 198 12.73 -14.83 -12.51
C LYS A 198 14.01 -14.39 -13.21
N LYS A 199 14.13 -13.11 -13.57
CA LYS A 199 15.31 -12.50 -14.20
C LYS A 199 16.19 -11.76 -13.19
N GLU A 200 15.88 -11.86 -11.88
CA GLU A 200 16.55 -11.09 -10.81
C GLU A 200 16.54 -9.57 -11.07
N ALA A 201 15.52 -9.09 -11.78
CA ALA A 201 15.37 -7.71 -12.21
C ALA A 201 14.10 -7.05 -11.65
N LEU A 202 13.52 -7.63 -10.58
CA LEU A 202 12.34 -7.04 -9.93
C LEU A 202 12.78 -5.91 -8.99
N PHE A 203 12.78 -4.71 -9.51
CA PHE A 203 13.00 -3.47 -8.75
C PHE A 203 11.98 -2.42 -9.15
N ILE A 204 11.83 -1.39 -8.34
CA ILE A 204 10.99 -0.24 -8.63
C ILE A 204 11.85 1.02 -8.63
N ASN A 205 11.66 1.87 -9.63
CA ASN A 205 12.30 3.17 -9.70
C ASN A 205 11.31 4.26 -9.24
N SER A 206 11.08 4.29 -7.94
CA SER A 206 10.17 5.27 -7.33
C SER A 206 10.68 6.68 -7.51
N LYS A 207 9.74 7.62 -7.68
CA LYS A 207 9.98 9.06 -7.84
C LYS A 207 9.22 9.82 -6.75
N ASN A 208 9.66 11.05 -6.47
CA ASN A 208 8.92 11.98 -5.62
C ASN A 208 8.58 11.45 -4.21
N ILE A 209 9.19 10.35 -3.76
CA ILE A 209 8.94 9.81 -2.41
C ILE A 209 9.37 10.79 -1.31
N GLU A 210 10.36 11.65 -1.60
CA GLU A 210 10.84 12.69 -0.70
C GLU A 210 9.74 13.68 -0.29
N LEU A 211 8.70 13.87 -1.11
CA LEU A 211 7.55 14.72 -0.82
C LEU A 211 6.77 14.22 0.41
N PHE A 212 6.87 12.93 0.71
CA PHE A 212 6.18 12.29 1.82
C PHE A 212 7.08 12.07 3.04
N THR A 213 8.29 12.63 3.06
CA THR A 213 9.11 12.65 4.28
C THR A 213 8.52 13.60 5.31
N ARG A 214 8.61 13.26 6.60
CA ARG A 214 8.17 14.15 7.69
C ARG A 214 8.82 15.52 7.60
N LYS A 215 10.10 15.57 7.20
CA LYS A 215 10.83 16.83 6.97
C LYS A 215 10.16 17.71 5.91
N ALA A 216 9.80 17.14 4.75
CA ALA A 216 9.13 17.87 3.67
C ALA A 216 7.73 18.35 4.10
N LEU A 217 6.96 17.48 4.75
CA LEU A 217 5.62 17.78 5.25
C LEU A 217 5.66 18.87 6.35
N THR A 218 6.62 18.81 7.28
CA THR A 218 6.82 19.84 8.31
C THR A 218 7.21 21.19 7.68
N LYS A 219 8.06 21.19 6.64
CA LYS A 219 8.38 22.43 5.90
C LYS A 219 7.13 23.03 5.25
N LYS A 220 6.26 22.20 4.66
CA LYS A 220 4.98 22.63 4.09
C LYS A 220 4.07 23.23 5.16
N LEU A 221 3.94 22.56 6.31
CA LEU A 221 3.17 23.06 7.45
C LEU A 221 3.68 24.40 7.95
N ALA A 222 4.99 24.55 8.13
CA ALA A 222 5.62 25.79 8.56
C ALA A 222 5.34 26.95 7.57
N GLY A 223 5.29 26.66 6.26
CA GLY A 223 4.88 27.63 5.25
C GLY A 223 3.44 28.13 5.43
N VAL A 224 2.51 27.20 5.69
CA VAL A 224 1.10 27.55 5.97
C VAL A 224 0.99 28.41 7.23
N ILE A 225 1.65 28.03 8.32
CA ILE A 225 1.62 28.79 9.58
C ILE A 225 2.15 30.23 9.36
N LYS A 226 3.27 30.37 8.66
CA LYS A 226 3.83 31.70 8.35
C LYS A 226 2.84 32.54 7.54
N SER A 227 2.20 31.98 6.52
CA SER A 227 1.23 32.74 5.70
C SER A 227 0.01 33.20 6.50
N VAL A 228 -0.45 32.41 7.46
CA VAL A 228 -1.57 32.79 8.34
C VAL A 228 -1.17 33.92 9.29
N ILE A 229 0.03 33.85 9.90
CA ILE A 229 0.51 34.88 10.84
C ILE A 229 0.75 36.23 10.13
N THR A 230 1.27 36.20 8.89
CA THR A 230 1.55 37.43 8.13
C THR A 230 0.30 38.06 7.51
N ALA A 231 -0.81 37.32 7.40
CA ALA A 231 -2.09 37.79 6.88
C ALA A 231 -3.04 38.28 7.99
N SER A 232 -2.68 38.12 9.26
CA SER A 232 -3.40 38.59 10.46
C SER A 232 -2.87 39.94 10.92
#